data_c413808414769f78936879f1d3aceed2
#
_entry.id   c413808414769f78936879f1d3aceed2
#
_cell.length_a   1.000
_cell.length_b   1.000
_cell.length_c   1.000
_cell.angle_alpha   90.00
_cell.angle_beta   90.00
_cell.angle_gamma   90.00
#
_symmetry.space_group_name_H-M   'P 1'
#
loop_
_entity.id
_entity.type
_entity.pdbx_description
1 polymer ?
#
loop_
_entity_poly.entity_id
_entity_poly.type
_entity_poly.pdbx_seq_one_letter_code
_entity_poly.pdbx_strand_id
1 'polypeptide(L)'
;YLSPEGAKLCAERGFSIGVDALNPDPTPQLSASADEPEGFPVHEAILGADLLIFENLTNLEAVPDRFELRAHPLPLQVDGAPVRAVAVEQ
;
A
#
# COMPACT_ATOMS: atom_id res chain seq x y z
N TYR A 1 -2.97 -8.91 -4.70
CA TYR A 1 -2.25 -7.68 -5.05
C TYR A 1 -3.11 -6.72 -5.86
N LEU A 2 -2.68 -5.46 -5.94
CA LEU A 2 -3.36 -4.45 -6.75
C LEU A 2 -2.88 -4.55 -8.20
N SER A 3 -3.78 -4.34 -9.15
CA SER A 3 -3.39 -4.36 -10.57
C SER A 3 -2.54 -3.14 -10.93
N PRO A 4 -1.64 -3.26 -11.92
CA PRO A 4 -0.88 -2.09 -12.38
C PRO A 4 -1.78 -0.94 -12.84
N GLU A 5 -2.89 -1.22 -13.48
CA GLU A 5 -3.85 -0.22 -13.93
C GLU A 5 -4.51 0.48 -12.74
N GLY A 6 -4.86 -0.27 -11.71
CA GLY A 6 -5.43 0.29 -10.48
C GLY A 6 -4.45 1.20 -9.77
N ALA A 7 -3.17 0.79 -9.69
CA ALA A 7 -2.12 1.60 -9.09
C ALA A 7 -1.92 2.90 -9.85
N LYS A 8 -1.91 2.84 -11.16
CA LYS A 8 -1.75 4.02 -12.01
C LYS A 8 -2.89 5.01 -11.79
N LEU A 9 -4.12 4.50 -11.70
CA LEU A 9 -5.29 5.34 -11.43
C LEU A 9 -5.18 6.04 -10.08
N CYS A 10 -4.76 5.31 -9.04
CA CYS A 10 -4.55 5.89 -7.71
C CYS A 10 -3.49 6.99 -7.76
N ALA A 11 -2.36 6.73 -8.43
CA ALA A 11 -1.28 7.70 -8.56
C ALA A 11 -1.74 8.97 -9.29
N GLU A 12 -2.50 8.83 -10.38
CA GLU A 12 -3.03 9.95 -11.13
C GLU A 12 -3.98 10.83 -10.30
N ARG A 13 -4.69 10.21 -9.35
CA ARG A 13 -5.63 10.92 -8.47
C ARG A 13 -5.02 11.37 -7.16
N GLY A 14 -3.73 11.11 -6.95
CA GLY A 14 -3.04 11.52 -5.72
C GLY A 14 -3.41 10.69 -4.50
N PHE A 15 -3.77 9.42 -4.68
CA PHE A 15 -4.17 8.53 -3.59
C PHE A 15 -3.02 7.66 -3.13
N SER A 16 -2.62 7.80 -1.88
CA SER A 16 -1.81 6.78 -1.20
C SER A 16 -2.68 5.56 -0.95
N ILE A 17 -2.07 4.41 -0.75
CA ILE A 17 -2.82 3.16 -0.54
C ILE A 17 -2.46 2.49 0.77
N GLY A 18 -3.40 1.74 1.31
CA GLY A 18 -3.17 0.89 2.46
C GLY A 18 -3.77 -0.49 2.19
N VAL A 19 -3.03 -1.54 2.52
CA VAL A 19 -3.46 -2.91 2.27
C VAL A 19 -3.24 -3.78 3.50
N ASP A 20 -4.03 -4.83 3.61
CA ASP A 20 -3.89 -5.85 4.65
C ASP A 20 -3.01 -7.03 4.21
N ALA A 21 -2.28 -6.85 3.14
CA ALA A 21 -1.37 -7.84 2.58
C ALA A 21 0.07 -7.47 2.85
N LEU A 22 0.95 -8.46 2.72
CA LEU A 22 2.40 -8.26 2.86
C LEU A 22 2.95 -7.29 1.80
N ASN A 23 2.35 -7.30 0.61
CA ASN A 23 2.87 -6.58 -0.54
C ASN A 23 1.71 -6.25 -1.48
N PRO A 24 1.53 -4.99 -1.91
CA PRO A 24 0.51 -4.65 -2.91
C PRO A 24 0.88 -5.13 -4.32
N ASP A 25 2.14 -5.49 -4.54
CA ASP A 25 2.60 -6.18 -5.75
C ASP A 25 2.74 -7.67 -5.47
N PRO A 26 2.74 -8.53 -6.50
CA PRO A 26 3.05 -9.93 -6.30
C PRO A 26 4.43 -10.11 -5.70
N THR A 27 4.54 -10.92 -4.63
CA THR A 27 5.84 -11.23 -4.06
C THR A 27 6.57 -12.19 -4.98
N PRO A 28 7.79 -11.90 -5.42
CA PRO A 28 8.53 -12.79 -6.31
C PRO A 28 8.73 -14.16 -5.68
N GLN A 29 8.45 -15.22 -6.45
CA GLN A 29 8.62 -16.59 -6.01
C GLN A 29 8.78 -17.51 -7.22
N LEU A 30 9.39 -18.68 -7.00
CA LEU A 30 9.66 -19.63 -8.08
C LEU A 30 8.39 -20.17 -8.74
N SER A 31 7.27 -20.20 -8.03
CA SER A 31 6.00 -20.70 -8.51
C SER A 31 5.07 -19.61 -9.06
N ALA A 32 5.60 -18.40 -9.30
CA ALA A 32 4.80 -17.32 -9.86
C ALA A 32 4.25 -17.69 -11.23
N SER A 33 3.00 -17.34 -11.50
CA SER A 33 2.39 -17.61 -12.80
C SER A 33 2.92 -16.63 -13.86
N ALA A 34 2.82 -17.06 -15.14
CA ALA A 34 3.24 -16.20 -16.25
C ALA A 34 2.35 -14.97 -16.41
N ASP A 35 1.17 -14.95 -15.80
CA ASP A 35 0.23 -13.84 -15.88
C ASP A 35 0.50 -12.76 -14.82
N GLU A 36 1.41 -13.02 -13.86
CA GLU A 36 1.74 -12.03 -12.85
C GLU A 36 2.61 -10.92 -13.44
N PRO A 37 2.38 -9.66 -13.03
CA PRO A 37 3.22 -8.54 -13.49
C PRO A 37 4.69 -8.75 -13.07
N GLU A 38 5.61 -8.34 -13.94
CA GLU A 38 7.03 -8.32 -13.61
C GLU A 38 7.37 -7.07 -12.79
N GLY A 39 8.38 -7.20 -11.92
CA GLY A 39 8.84 -6.09 -11.09
C GLY A 39 7.82 -5.72 -10.01
N PHE A 40 7.74 -4.44 -9.71
CA PHE A 40 6.89 -3.90 -8.66
C PHE A 40 6.09 -2.71 -9.18
N PRO A 41 5.14 -2.92 -10.11
CA PRO A 41 4.43 -1.81 -10.75
C PRO A 41 3.63 -0.94 -9.78
N VAL A 42 3.07 -1.52 -8.70
CA VAL A 42 2.33 -0.72 -7.71
C VAL A 42 3.28 0.17 -6.93
N HIS A 43 4.42 -0.36 -6.46
CA HIS A 43 5.42 0.45 -5.78
C HIS A 43 5.93 1.57 -6.69
N GLU A 44 6.23 1.25 -7.95
CA GLU A 44 6.72 2.25 -8.90
C GLU A 44 5.70 3.36 -9.14
N ALA A 45 4.43 3.02 -9.31
CA ALA A 45 3.38 4.02 -9.57
C ALA A 45 3.13 4.90 -8.36
N ILE A 46 2.97 4.31 -7.18
CA ILE A 46 2.56 5.06 -5.98
C ILE A 46 3.74 5.85 -5.41
N LEU A 47 4.87 5.20 -5.17
CA LEU A 47 6.05 5.89 -4.63
C LEU A 47 6.65 6.87 -5.63
N GLY A 48 6.58 6.55 -6.93
CA GLY A 48 7.04 7.46 -7.98
C GLY A 48 6.23 8.75 -8.07
N ALA A 49 5.01 8.75 -7.55
CA ALA A 49 4.16 9.93 -7.46
C ALA A 49 4.28 10.65 -6.10
N ASP A 50 5.28 10.31 -5.30
CA ASP A 50 5.50 10.84 -3.93
C ASP A 50 4.34 10.53 -2.99
N LEU A 51 3.68 9.41 -3.20
CA LEU A 51 2.59 8.92 -2.36
C LEU A 51 3.09 7.81 -1.45
N LEU A 52 2.25 7.35 -0.53
CA LEU A 52 2.63 6.39 0.49
C LEU A 52 1.94 5.04 0.29
N ILE A 53 2.61 3.98 0.74
CA ILE A 53 2.06 2.64 0.81
C ILE A 53 2.12 2.17 2.25
N PHE A 54 0.96 1.77 2.79
CA PHE A 54 0.86 1.14 4.11
C PHE A 54 0.57 -0.34 3.90
N GLU A 55 1.40 -1.21 4.45
CA GLU A 55 1.31 -2.66 4.29
C GLU A 55 0.98 -3.33 5.62
N ASN A 56 0.48 -4.55 5.54
CA ASN A 56 0.19 -5.38 6.71
C ASN A 56 -0.78 -4.73 7.70
N LEU A 57 -1.73 -3.95 7.21
CA LEU A 57 -2.77 -3.41 8.07
C LEU A 57 -3.66 -4.53 8.57
N THR A 58 -4.23 -4.35 9.76
CA THR A 58 -5.14 -5.33 10.35
C THR A 58 -6.41 -4.64 10.82
N ASN A 59 -7.44 -5.41 11.09
CA ASN A 59 -8.74 -4.92 11.58
C ASN A 59 -9.45 -3.97 10.62
N LEU A 60 -9.19 -4.06 9.32
CA LEU A 60 -9.86 -3.21 8.34
C LEU A 60 -11.38 -3.45 8.30
N GLU A 61 -11.82 -4.65 8.64
CA GLU A 61 -13.25 -4.99 8.70
C GLU A 61 -13.97 -4.26 9.83
N ALA A 62 -13.25 -3.74 10.82
CA ALA A 62 -13.81 -3.04 11.98
C ALA A 62 -13.96 -1.54 11.77
N VAL A 63 -13.42 -0.98 10.67
CA VAL A 63 -13.48 0.46 10.43
C VAL A 63 -14.63 0.80 9.49
N PRO A 64 -15.22 2.02 9.60
CA PRO A 64 -16.24 2.44 8.65
C PRO A 64 -15.64 2.71 7.27
N ASP A 65 -16.50 2.90 6.27
CA ASP A 65 -16.06 3.17 4.89
C ASP A 65 -15.22 4.44 4.77
N ARG A 66 -15.44 5.39 5.66
CA ARG A 66 -14.67 6.63 5.71
C ARG A 66 -14.21 6.90 7.12
N PHE A 67 -12.94 7.21 7.26
CA PHE A 67 -12.33 7.52 8.55
C PHE A 67 -11.06 8.33 8.31
N GLU A 68 -10.56 8.97 9.36
CA GLU A 68 -9.25 9.60 9.31
C GLU A 68 -8.20 8.58 9.72
N LEU A 69 -7.20 8.38 8.89
CA LEU A 69 -6.06 7.54 9.22
C LEU A 69 -4.98 8.40 9.88
N ARG A 70 -4.53 7.98 11.05
CA ARG A 70 -3.36 8.56 11.71
C ARG A 70 -2.29 7.50 11.79
N ALA A 71 -1.14 7.77 11.18
CA ALA A 71 -0.04 6.83 11.13
C ALA A 71 1.25 7.57 11.47
N HIS A 72 1.95 7.07 12.49
CA HIS A 72 3.16 7.71 13.00
C HIS A 72 4.33 6.73 12.83
N PRO A 73 5.13 6.87 11.76
CA PRO A 73 6.28 6.01 11.56
C PRO A 73 7.40 6.32 12.54
N LEU A 74 8.23 5.32 12.83
CA LEU A 74 9.47 5.56 13.54
C LEU A 74 10.37 6.43 12.68
N PRO A 75 11.12 7.39 13.28
CA PRO A 75 11.94 8.34 12.51
C PRO A 75 13.26 7.71 12.06
N LEU A 76 13.18 6.65 11.25
CA LEU A 76 14.32 5.94 10.71
C LEU A 76 14.67 6.48 9.32
N GLN A 77 15.96 6.54 9.01
CA GLN A 77 16.43 6.96 7.69
C GLN A 77 16.50 5.75 6.76
N VAL A 78 15.34 5.17 6.44
CA VAL A 78 15.21 3.96 5.61
C VAL A 78 14.02 4.13 4.67
N ASP A 79 13.91 3.23 3.70
CA ASP A 79 12.83 3.27 2.69
C ASP A 79 11.46 2.99 3.30
N GLY A 80 11.41 2.22 4.35
CA GLY A 80 10.18 1.91 5.06
C GLY A 80 10.42 1.83 6.55
N ALA A 81 9.38 2.06 7.34
CA ALA A 81 9.47 2.03 8.79
C ALA A 81 8.17 1.48 9.40
N PRO A 82 8.26 0.80 10.55
CA PRO A 82 7.06 0.42 11.28
C PRO A 82 6.25 1.66 11.64
N VAL A 83 4.92 1.56 11.53
CA VAL A 83 4.02 2.64 11.90
C VAL A 83 2.95 2.11 12.85
N ARG A 84 2.48 2.98 13.72
CA ARG A 84 1.23 2.73 14.43
C ARG A 84 0.13 3.40 13.64
N ALA A 85 -0.75 2.59 13.07
CA ALA A 85 -1.87 3.09 12.27
C ALA A 85 -3.15 3.01 13.11
N VAL A 86 -3.87 4.12 13.19
CA VAL A 86 -5.10 4.24 13.97
C VAL A 86 -6.17 4.89 13.10
N ALA A 87 -7.36 4.31 13.08
CA ALA A 87 -8.50 4.90 12.43
C ALA A 87 -9.30 5.73 13.45
N VAL A 88 -9.62 6.95 13.07
CA VAL A 88 -10.43 7.84 13.91
C VAL A 88 -11.73 8.11 13.18
N GLU A 89 -12.85 7.76 13.82
CA GLU A 89 -14.18 8.02 13.26
C GLU A 89 -14.49 9.51 13.26
N GLN A 90 -15.17 9.95 12.25
CA GLN A 90 -15.58 11.35 12.10
C GLN A 90 -17.07 11.54 12.26
#